data_010a7f409b470a64ff42479e18a3eea7
#
_entry.id   010a7f409b470a64ff42479e18a3eea7
#
_cell.length_a   1.000
_cell.length_b   1.000
_cell.length_c   1.000
_cell.angle_alpha   90.00
_cell.angle_beta   90.00
_cell.angle_gamma   90.00
#
_symmetry.space_group_name_H-M   'P 1'
#
loop_
_entity.id
_entity.type
_entity.pdbx_description
1 polymer ?
#
loop_
_entity_poly.entity_id
_entity_poly.type
_entity_poly.pdbx_seq_one_letter_code
_entity_poly.pdbx_strand_id
1 'polypeptide(L)'
;MNVKTILAAKKRNLGGDIVSIEPTADLAAAAKLLSAHRIGAVVILGAGGHLSGILSERDIVRALSEHGAAALNLSVGQVMTRNVATCTADESVASIMERMTAGKFRHMPVVVDGTLTGLISIGDVVKHRVEEIESESEAMRDYIRTA
;
A
#
# COMPACT_ATOMS: atom_id res chain seq x y z
N MET A 1 -17.04 -5.34 -4.41
CA MET A 1 -15.60 -5.24 -4.77
C MET A 1 -14.72 -5.69 -3.62
N ASN A 2 -13.63 -6.34 -3.94
CA ASN A 2 -12.64 -6.79 -2.97
C ASN A 2 -11.22 -6.42 -3.42
N VAL A 3 -10.23 -6.77 -2.60
CA VAL A 3 -8.81 -6.48 -2.87
C VAL A 3 -8.35 -7.07 -4.21
N LYS A 4 -8.85 -8.23 -4.57
CA LYS A 4 -8.53 -8.87 -5.86
C LYS A 4 -8.87 -7.97 -7.05
N THR A 5 -9.99 -7.26 -6.99
CA THR A 5 -10.41 -6.29 -8.02
C THR A 5 -9.40 -5.15 -8.14
N ILE A 6 -8.93 -4.62 -7.01
CA ILE A 6 -7.92 -3.55 -6.98
C ILE A 6 -6.62 -4.03 -7.63
N LEU A 7 -6.13 -5.20 -7.23
CA LEU A 7 -4.88 -5.76 -7.75
C LEU A 7 -4.93 -6.01 -9.25
N ALA A 8 -6.06 -6.50 -9.76
CA ALA A 8 -6.26 -6.72 -11.19
C ALA A 8 -6.20 -5.41 -11.98
N ALA A 9 -6.82 -4.36 -11.47
CA ALA A 9 -6.78 -3.03 -12.09
C ALA A 9 -5.36 -2.43 -12.08
N LYS A 10 -4.64 -2.55 -10.98
CA LYS A 10 -3.24 -2.09 -10.87
C LYS A 10 -2.34 -2.81 -11.85
N LYS A 11 -2.50 -4.11 -11.99
CA LYS A 11 -1.71 -4.92 -12.90
C LYS A 11 -1.88 -4.50 -14.35
N ARG A 12 -3.11 -4.16 -14.76
CA ARG A 12 -3.40 -3.68 -16.12
C ARG A 12 -2.80 -2.31 -16.39
N ASN A 13 -2.83 -1.42 -15.40
CA ASN A 13 -2.46 -0.01 -15.57
C ASN A 13 -0.98 0.29 -15.33
N LEU A 14 -0.32 -0.46 -14.45
CA LEU A 14 1.01 -0.12 -13.94
C LEU A 14 2.06 -1.23 -14.12
N GLY A 15 1.73 -2.33 -14.80
CA GLY A 15 2.68 -3.41 -15.07
C GLY A 15 2.88 -4.44 -13.96
N GLY A 16 2.39 -4.20 -12.78
CA GLY A 16 2.17 -5.24 -11.78
C GLY A 16 3.31 -5.69 -10.88
N ASP A 17 4.53 -5.20 -11.05
CA ASP A 17 5.64 -5.58 -10.17
C ASP A 17 5.60 -4.79 -8.87
N ILE A 18 5.82 -5.51 -7.76
CA ILE A 18 5.90 -4.89 -6.44
C ILE A 18 7.29 -4.28 -6.28
N VAL A 19 7.34 -3.00 -5.96
CA VAL A 19 8.59 -2.31 -5.68
C VAL A 19 9.03 -2.65 -4.27
N SER A 20 10.23 -3.20 -4.11
CA SER A 20 10.78 -3.61 -2.83
C SER A 20 12.22 -3.11 -2.67
N ILE A 21 12.69 -3.11 -1.43
CA ILE A 21 14.05 -2.71 -1.10
C ILE A 21 14.57 -3.62 0.03
N GLU A 22 15.88 -3.79 0.11
CA GLU A 22 16.51 -4.59 1.16
C GLU A 22 16.66 -3.78 2.47
N PRO A 23 16.61 -4.44 3.63
CA PRO A 23 16.77 -3.75 4.93
C PRO A 23 18.12 -3.04 5.09
N THR A 24 19.15 -3.48 4.38
CA THR A 24 20.50 -2.94 4.47
C THR A 24 20.71 -1.68 3.62
N ALA A 25 19.79 -1.39 2.72
CA ALA A 25 19.85 -0.13 1.93
C ALA A 25 19.66 1.07 2.85
N ASP A 26 20.20 2.23 2.46
CA ASP A 26 20.02 3.46 3.23
C ASP A 26 18.76 4.23 2.82
N LEU A 27 18.37 5.21 3.63
CA LEU A 27 17.19 6.02 3.35
C LEU A 27 17.33 6.86 2.08
N ALA A 28 18.56 7.26 1.73
CA ALA A 28 18.78 7.99 0.49
C ALA A 28 18.40 7.14 -0.72
N ALA A 29 18.77 5.86 -0.73
CA ALA A 29 18.38 4.91 -1.78
C ALA A 29 16.87 4.69 -1.82
N ALA A 30 16.24 4.57 -0.65
CA ALA A 30 14.78 4.42 -0.55
C ALA A 30 14.06 5.65 -1.10
N ALA A 31 14.51 6.85 -0.76
CA ALA A 31 13.92 8.10 -1.26
C ALA A 31 14.00 8.18 -2.79
N LYS A 32 15.12 7.81 -3.37
CA LYS A 32 15.30 7.77 -4.83
C LYS A 32 14.34 6.77 -5.48
N LEU A 33 14.18 5.61 -4.88
CA LEU A 33 13.29 4.56 -5.38
C LEU A 33 11.83 5.02 -5.38
N LEU A 34 11.38 5.62 -4.27
CA LEU A 34 10.03 6.16 -4.16
C LEU A 34 9.76 7.24 -5.21
N SER A 35 10.71 8.16 -5.38
CA SER A 35 10.61 9.24 -6.35
C SER A 35 10.60 8.72 -7.79
N ALA A 36 11.47 7.78 -8.11
CA ALA A 36 11.58 7.21 -9.45
C ALA A 36 10.31 6.48 -9.88
N HIS A 37 9.67 5.77 -8.96
CA HIS A 37 8.43 5.04 -9.21
C HIS A 37 7.16 5.85 -8.94
N ARG A 38 7.27 7.05 -8.42
CA ARG A 38 6.15 7.94 -8.04
C ARG A 38 5.18 7.24 -7.08
N ILE A 39 5.73 6.58 -6.08
CA ILE A 39 4.98 5.84 -5.06
C ILE A 39 5.27 6.40 -3.67
N GLY A 40 4.33 6.20 -2.75
CA GLY A 40 4.42 6.71 -1.38
C GLY A 40 4.95 5.72 -0.36
N ALA A 41 5.12 4.46 -0.73
CA ALA A 41 5.63 3.43 0.16
C ALA A 41 6.28 2.30 -0.62
N VAL A 42 7.21 1.62 0.03
CA VAL A 42 7.92 0.46 -0.52
C VAL A 42 7.93 -0.65 0.52
N VAL A 43 7.79 -1.90 0.09
CA VAL A 43 7.90 -3.05 0.98
C VAL A 43 9.35 -3.43 1.17
N ILE A 44 9.69 -3.90 2.36
CA ILE A 44 11.02 -4.38 2.68
C ILE A 44 10.96 -5.90 2.79
N LEU A 45 11.73 -6.56 1.93
CA LEU A 45 11.84 -8.00 1.91
C LEU A 45 13.17 -8.41 2.54
N GLY A 46 13.07 -9.29 3.52
CA GLY A 46 14.25 -9.86 4.17
C GLY A 46 14.70 -11.14 3.48
N ALA A 47 15.54 -11.90 4.16
CA ALA A 47 16.04 -13.18 3.69
C ALA A 47 14.87 -14.13 3.33
N GLY A 48 14.99 -14.81 2.21
CA GLY A 48 13.95 -15.74 1.74
C GLY A 48 12.70 -15.04 1.16
N GLY A 49 12.74 -13.73 0.93
CA GLY A 49 11.62 -12.99 0.35
C GLY A 49 10.48 -12.71 1.32
N HIS A 50 10.70 -12.85 2.61
CA HIS A 50 9.68 -12.55 3.63
C HIS A 50 9.46 -11.04 3.77
N LEU A 51 8.20 -10.65 3.94
CA LEU A 51 7.85 -9.27 4.27
C LEU A 51 8.41 -8.92 5.65
N SER A 52 9.43 -8.06 5.69
CA SER A 52 10.06 -7.63 6.94
C SER A 52 9.48 -6.33 7.47
N GLY A 53 8.95 -5.49 6.59
CA GLY A 53 8.40 -4.21 6.98
C GLY A 53 7.91 -3.41 5.79
N ILE A 54 7.49 -2.20 6.07
CA ILE A 54 7.08 -1.22 5.07
C ILE A 54 7.72 0.12 5.40
N LEU A 55 8.14 0.85 4.39
CA LEU A 55 8.69 2.19 4.54
C LEU A 55 7.87 3.16 3.70
N SER A 56 7.31 4.18 4.35
CA SER A 56 6.54 5.22 3.69
C SER A 56 7.30 6.54 3.65
N GLU A 57 6.82 7.46 2.82
CA GLU A 57 7.31 8.85 2.80
C GLU A 57 7.26 9.46 4.21
N ARG A 58 6.22 9.15 4.97
CA ARG A 58 6.03 9.64 6.34
C ARG A 58 7.12 9.15 7.27
N ASP A 59 7.56 7.90 7.12
CA ASP A 59 8.67 7.35 7.91
C ASP A 59 9.97 8.09 7.62
N ILE A 60 10.22 8.43 6.37
CA ILE A 60 11.41 9.18 5.96
C ILE A 60 11.37 10.59 6.54
N VAL A 61 10.23 11.27 6.43
CA VAL A 61 10.06 12.62 6.99
C VAL A 61 10.28 12.62 8.50
N ARG A 62 9.76 11.61 9.20
CA ARG A 62 9.94 11.47 10.64
C ARG A 62 11.42 11.28 10.99
N ALA A 63 12.13 10.43 10.27
CA ALA A 63 13.56 10.20 10.49
C ALA A 63 14.37 11.48 10.25
N LEU A 64 14.05 12.24 9.20
CA LEU A 64 14.68 13.55 8.94
C LEU A 64 14.42 14.54 10.05
N SER A 65 13.21 14.57 10.60
CA SER A 65 12.83 15.43 11.72
C SER A 65 13.65 15.10 12.98
N GLU A 66 13.88 13.82 13.23
CA GLU A 66 14.60 13.35 14.43
C GLU A 66 16.12 13.45 14.32
N HIS A 67 16.68 13.19 13.14
CA HIS A 67 18.11 13.02 12.92
C HIS A 67 18.74 14.06 11.96
N GLY A 68 17.92 14.92 11.34
CA GLY A 68 18.42 15.85 10.34
C GLY A 68 18.98 15.12 9.12
N ALA A 69 19.97 15.71 8.48
CA ALA A 69 20.56 15.15 7.25
C ALA A 69 21.22 13.77 7.50
N ALA A 70 21.62 13.46 8.71
CA ALA A 70 22.18 12.16 9.07
C ALA A 70 21.19 11.01 8.86
N ALA A 71 19.89 11.29 8.82
CA ALA A 71 18.86 10.29 8.57
C ALA A 71 19.07 9.57 7.22
N LEU A 72 19.63 10.25 6.22
CA LEU A 72 19.85 9.67 4.89
C LEU A 72 20.83 8.49 4.89
N ASN A 73 21.68 8.42 5.92
CA ASN A 73 22.66 7.34 6.10
C ASN A 73 22.15 6.20 7.00
N LEU A 74 20.96 6.34 7.59
CA LEU A 74 20.35 5.27 8.36
C LEU A 74 19.89 4.17 7.40
N SER A 75 19.93 2.92 7.87
CA SER A 75 19.41 1.82 7.08
C SER A 75 17.88 1.80 7.07
N VAL A 76 17.32 1.33 5.99
CA VAL A 76 15.87 1.13 5.87
C VAL A 76 15.35 0.27 7.03
N GLY A 77 16.09 -0.78 7.39
CA GLY A 77 15.72 -1.66 8.50
C GLY A 77 15.62 -0.99 9.86
N GLN A 78 16.37 0.10 10.07
CA GLN A 78 16.31 0.88 11.33
C GLN A 78 15.08 1.79 11.39
N VAL A 79 14.53 2.18 10.24
CA VAL A 79 13.47 3.20 10.14
C VAL A 79 12.12 2.60 9.78
N MET A 80 12.09 1.49 9.06
CA MET A 80 10.86 0.85 8.58
C MET A 80 9.88 0.54 9.70
N THR A 81 8.60 0.48 9.37
CA THR A 81 7.56 -0.04 10.25
C THR A 81 7.58 -1.57 10.14
N ARG A 82 7.79 -2.25 11.27
CA ARG A 82 7.90 -3.72 11.34
C ARG A 82 6.56 -4.40 11.55
N ASN A 83 5.69 -3.81 12.33
CA ASN A 83 4.36 -4.36 12.63
C ASN A 83 3.39 -3.93 11.55
N VAL A 84 3.46 -4.58 10.40
CA VAL A 84 2.71 -4.20 9.20
C VAL A 84 1.31 -4.82 9.21
N ALA A 85 0.29 -3.98 9.05
CA ALA A 85 -1.07 -4.45 8.81
C ALA A 85 -1.15 -4.98 7.37
N THR A 86 -1.55 -6.23 7.22
CA THR A 86 -1.70 -6.88 5.91
C THR A 86 -3.14 -7.28 5.66
N CYS A 87 -3.46 -7.57 4.42
CA CYS A 87 -4.78 -8.06 4.04
C CYS A 87 -4.66 -9.25 3.08
N THR A 88 -5.80 -9.93 2.88
CA THR A 88 -5.91 -11.01 1.91
C THR A 88 -6.65 -10.50 0.67
N ALA A 89 -6.60 -11.29 -0.41
CA ALA A 89 -7.25 -10.93 -1.67
C ALA A 89 -8.79 -10.88 -1.57
N ASP A 90 -9.36 -11.59 -0.61
CA ASP A 90 -10.81 -11.71 -0.47
C ASP A 90 -11.47 -10.64 0.39
N GLU A 91 -10.68 -9.84 1.12
CA GLU A 91 -11.24 -8.77 1.96
C GLU A 91 -11.95 -7.72 1.09
N SER A 92 -13.07 -7.19 1.59
CA SER A 92 -13.82 -6.15 0.89
C SER A 92 -13.08 -4.81 0.89
N VAL A 93 -13.31 -4.02 -0.14
CA VAL A 93 -12.76 -2.66 -0.23
C VAL A 93 -13.22 -1.81 0.96
N ALA A 94 -14.49 -1.95 1.36
CA ALA A 94 -15.03 -1.24 2.52
C ALA A 94 -14.29 -1.60 3.82
N SER A 95 -14.01 -2.89 4.03
CA SER A 95 -13.26 -3.36 5.21
C SER A 95 -11.85 -2.78 5.25
N ILE A 96 -11.15 -2.77 4.12
CA ILE A 96 -9.81 -2.20 4.02
C ILE A 96 -9.83 -0.70 4.34
N MET A 97 -10.81 0.02 3.83
CA MET A 97 -10.96 1.45 4.10
C MET A 97 -11.15 1.73 5.59
N GLU A 98 -11.97 0.94 6.27
CA GLU A 98 -12.16 1.05 7.72
C GLU A 98 -10.85 0.79 8.48
N ARG A 99 -10.10 -0.24 8.10
CA ARG A 99 -8.83 -0.58 8.74
C ARG A 99 -7.78 0.51 8.55
N MET A 100 -7.68 1.08 7.37
CA MET A 100 -6.75 2.18 7.09
C MET A 100 -7.13 3.44 7.89
N THR A 101 -8.42 3.74 7.98
CA THR A 101 -8.92 4.89 8.74
C THR A 101 -8.66 4.73 10.23
N ALA A 102 -8.98 3.57 10.79
CA ALA A 102 -8.78 3.30 12.20
C ALA A 102 -7.31 3.26 12.60
N GLY A 103 -6.47 2.66 11.76
CA GLY A 103 -5.03 2.52 12.03
C GLY A 103 -4.19 3.71 11.58
N LYS A 104 -4.78 4.66 10.85
CA LYS A 104 -4.10 5.86 10.31
C LYS A 104 -2.89 5.52 9.42
N PHE A 105 -2.98 4.45 8.64
CA PHE A 105 -1.98 4.11 7.64
C PHE A 105 -2.60 4.15 6.24
N ARG A 106 -1.76 4.35 5.23
CA ARG A 106 -2.21 4.60 3.85
C ARG A 106 -1.80 3.52 2.86
N HIS A 107 -1.08 2.52 3.30
CA HIS A 107 -0.59 1.44 2.45
C HIS A 107 -0.75 0.12 3.19
N MET A 108 -1.15 -0.91 2.45
CA MET A 108 -1.38 -2.22 3.04
C MET A 108 -0.90 -3.31 2.08
N PRO A 109 0.11 -4.09 2.48
CA PRO A 109 0.52 -5.24 1.69
C PRO A 109 -0.55 -6.31 1.64
N VAL A 110 -0.67 -6.95 0.49
CA VAL A 110 -1.59 -8.08 0.29
C VAL A 110 -0.78 -9.37 0.36
N VAL A 111 -1.13 -10.23 1.30
CA VAL A 111 -0.44 -11.50 1.52
C VAL A 111 -1.46 -12.64 1.37
N VAL A 112 -1.14 -13.60 0.51
CA VAL A 112 -1.97 -14.77 0.25
C VAL A 112 -1.12 -16.00 0.48
N ASP A 113 -1.55 -16.87 1.39
CA ASP A 113 -0.83 -18.09 1.75
C ASP A 113 0.64 -17.83 2.10
N GLY A 114 0.90 -16.78 2.87
CA GLY A 114 2.24 -16.40 3.30
C GLY A 114 3.08 -15.69 2.24
N THR A 115 2.54 -15.48 1.04
CA THR A 115 3.25 -14.86 -0.08
C THR A 115 2.73 -13.43 -0.32
N LEU A 116 3.66 -12.48 -0.42
CA LEU A 116 3.32 -11.10 -0.80
C LEU A 116 2.89 -11.08 -2.27
N THR A 117 1.66 -10.64 -2.52
CA THR A 117 1.09 -10.59 -3.87
C THR A 117 0.84 -9.19 -4.41
N GLY A 118 0.88 -8.20 -3.55
CA GLY A 118 0.67 -6.81 -3.98
C GLY A 118 0.77 -5.82 -2.83
N LEU A 119 0.67 -4.56 -3.21
CA LEU A 119 0.60 -3.44 -2.26
C LEU A 119 -0.52 -2.51 -2.71
N ILE A 120 -1.45 -2.21 -1.81
CA ILE A 120 -2.54 -1.28 -2.11
C ILE A 120 -2.38 0.00 -1.31
N SER A 121 -2.74 1.13 -1.92
CA SER A 121 -2.70 2.44 -1.29
C SER A 121 -4.11 2.94 -0.96
N ILE A 122 -4.20 3.95 -0.10
CA ILE A 122 -5.47 4.61 0.19
C ILE A 122 -6.11 5.18 -1.08
N GLY A 123 -5.31 5.67 -2.02
CA GLY A 123 -5.80 6.15 -3.31
C GLY A 123 -6.51 5.05 -4.12
N ASP A 124 -5.92 3.85 -4.14
CA ASP A 124 -6.54 2.68 -4.79
C ASP A 124 -7.88 2.34 -4.15
N VAL A 125 -7.90 2.33 -2.82
CA VAL A 125 -9.10 1.96 -2.04
C VAL A 125 -10.22 2.98 -2.24
N VAL A 126 -9.90 4.28 -2.16
CA VAL A 126 -10.89 5.35 -2.34
C VAL A 126 -11.48 5.31 -3.75
N LYS A 127 -10.63 5.16 -4.76
CA LYS A 127 -11.09 5.07 -6.16
C LYS A 127 -12.10 3.94 -6.35
N HIS A 128 -11.78 2.75 -5.86
CA HIS A 128 -12.66 1.59 -6.01
C HIS A 128 -13.92 1.69 -5.15
N ARG A 129 -13.82 2.30 -3.97
CA ARG A 129 -15.00 2.53 -3.13
C ARG A 129 -15.98 3.51 -3.77
N VAL A 130 -15.47 4.57 -4.39
CA VAL A 130 -16.30 5.53 -5.14
C VAL A 130 -16.99 4.84 -6.32
N GLU A 131 -16.26 4.06 -7.10
CA GLU A 131 -16.83 3.29 -8.21
C GLU A 131 -17.93 2.33 -7.74
N GLU A 132 -17.71 1.66 -6.61
CA GLU A 132 -18.68 0.75 -6.01
C GLU A 132 -19.97 1.48 -5.62
N ILE A 133 -19.86 2.64 -4.96
CA ILE A 133 -21.00 3.46 -4.55
C ILE A 133 -21.75 3.99 -5.77
N GLU A 134 -21.06 4.45 -6.79
CA GLU A 134 -21.68 4.92 -8.03
C GLU A 134 -22.46 3.80 -8.73
N SER A 135 -21.90 2.61 -8.80
CA SER A 135 -22.55 1.44 -9.37
C SER A 135 -23.82 1.06 -8.62
N GLU A 136 -23.77 1.06 -7.28
CA GLU A 136 -24.95 0.80 -6.45
C GLU A 136 -26.03 1.86 -6.66
N SER A 137 -25.65 3.13 -6.77
CA SER A 137 -26.55 4.25 -6.99
C SER A 137 -27.25 4.14 -8.37
N GLU A 138 -26.51 3.79 -9.42
CA GLU A 138 -27.06 3.58 -10.75
C GLU A 138 -28.06 2.41 -10.77
N ALA A 139 -27.70 1.31 -10.12
CA ALA A 139 -28.59 0.15 -10.03
C ALA A 139 -29.90 0.50 -9.30
N MET A 140 -29.82 1.30 -8.25
CA MET A 140 -31.01 1.76 -7.52
C MET A 140 -31.89 2.67 -8.38
N ARG A 141 -31.29 3.59 -9.14
CA ARG A 141 -32.03 4.47 -10.06
C ARG A 141 -32.75 3.68 -11.16
N ASP A 142 -32.07 2.69 -11.72
CA ASP A 142 -32.66 1.83 -12.76
C ASP A 142 -33.83 1.01 -12.19
N TYR A 143 -33.67 0.49 -10.98
CA TYR A 143 -34.76 -0.23 -10.28
C TYR A 143 -35.99 0.68 -10.08
N ILE A 144 -35.79 1.90 -9.63
CA ILE A 144 -36.87 2.86 -9.43
C ILE A 144 -37.57 3.22 -10.73
N ARG A 145 -36.82 3.37 -11.83
CA ARG A 145 -37.39 3.71 -13.17
C ARG A 145 -38.24 2.57 -13.73
N THR A 146 -37.88 1.34 -13.43
CA THR A 146 -38.56 0.16 -13.98
C THR A 146 -39.70 -0.37 -13.11
N ALA A 147 -39.84 0.15 -11.91
CA ALA A 147 -40.87 -0.27 -10.97
C ALA A 147 -42.26 0.32 -11.27
#